data_b02a1ec26ede32fda96afe163365e8b6
#
_entry.id   b02a1ec26ede32fda96afe163365e8b6
#
_cell.length_a   1.000
_cell.length_b   1.000
_cell.length_c   1.000
_cell.angle_alpha   90.00
_cell.angle_beta   90.00
_cell.angle_gamma   90.00
#
_symmetry.space_group_name_H-M   'P 1'
#
loop_
_entity.id
_entity.type
_entity.pdbx_description
1 polymer ?
#
loop_
_entity_poly.entity_id
_entity_poly.type
_entity_poly.pdbx_seq_one_letter_code
_entity_poly.pdbx_strand_id
1 'polypeptide(L)'
;KSLYSTTIQKIPAPRFIVFYNGTKKVEDCSEFRLSSAYENPTEDPDLELRVTMLNVNDGHNNELMEHCRTLKEYAQYVARVRKYAAEPGMALEEAVERAVEECIKEGILEEFLTKNKAEVIKMSIYEYDKEFEEKKLRKAEYEAGRQDGIEIGRQDGIEIGRQAGIKVGEENVLKRFIEKRLRKGMTLEEIAEDLDEDIVVIQKLINDNSEAI
;
A
#
# COMPACT_ATOMS: atom_id res chain seq x y z
N LYS A 1 -27.03 -26.13 24.34
CA LYS A 1 -27.21 -26.91 23.09
C LYS A 1 -25.91 -27.65 22.85
N SER A 2 -26.00 -28.99 22.54
CA SER A 2 -24.79 -29.81 22.41
C SER A 2 -24.09 -29.57 21.08
N LEU A 3 -22.78 -29.32 21.13
CA LEU A 3 -21.90 -29.26 19.94
C LEU A 3 -21.81 -30.62 19.19
N TYR A 4 -22.24 -31.70 19.86
CA TYR A 4 -22.21 -33.07 19.35
C TYR A 4 -23.57 -33.56 18.84
N SER A 5 -24.49 -32.66 18.51
CA SER A 5 -25.77 -33.01 17.89
C SER A 5 -25.54 -33.41 16.43
N THR A 6 -26.11 -34.54 16.01
CA THR A 6 -26.14 -34.97 14.60
C THR A 6 -27.10 -34.14 13.73
N THR A 7 -27.92 -33.28 14.37
CA THR A 7 -28.90 -32.44 13.67
C THR A 7 -28.28 -31.07 13.35
N ILE A 8 -28.31 -30.65 12.11
CA ILE A 8 -27.89 -29.32 11.67
C ILE A 8 -28.76 -28.28 12.40
N GLN A 9 -28.10 -27.39 13.16
CA GLN A 9 -28.76 -26.25 13.77
C GLN A 9 -28.78 -25.06 12.82
N LYS A 10 -29.95 -24.56 12.47
CA LYS A 10 -30.11 -23.37 11.65
C LYS A 10 -29.76 -22.14 12.48
N ILE A 11 -28.93 -21.26 11.92
CA ILE A 11 -28.57 -19.96 12.47
C ILE A 11 -28.96 -18.88 11.46
N PRO A 12 -29.27 -17.66 11.89
CA PRO A 12 -29.45 -16.53 10.98
C PRO A 12 -28.19 -16.28 10.15
N ALA A 13 -28.35 -15.91 8.88
CA ALA A 13 -27.21 -15.55 8.04
C ALA A 13 -26.54 -14.28 8.59
N PRO A 14 -25.23 -14.31 8.89
CA PRO A 14 -24.53 -13.14 9.37
C PRO A 14 -24.37 -12.10 8.28
N ARG A 15 -24.39 -10.82 8.64
CA ARG A 15 -24.00 -9.70 7.81
C ARG A 15 -22.84 -8.97 8.47
N PHE A 16 -21.81 -8.65 7.70
CA PHE A 16 -20.62 -7.95 8.18
C PHE A 16 -20.65 -6.52 7.65
N ILE A 17 -20.75 -5.55 8.55
CA ILE A 17 -20.79 -4.14 8.23
C ILE A 17 -19.69 -3.45 9.02
N VAL A 18 -18.90 -2.60 8.34
CA VAL A 18 -17.88 -1.74 8.94
C VAL A 18 -18.34 -0.30 8.77
N PHE A 19 -18.45 0.44 9.86
CA PHE A 19 -18.62 1.88 9.85
C PHE A 19 -17.25 2.54 9.79
N TYR A 20 -16.98 3.25 8.70
CA TYR A 20 -15.74 3.98 8.48
C TYR A 20 -15.91 5.45 8.88
N ASN A 21 -15.12 5.87 9.86
CA ASN A 21 -15.03 7.26 10.28
C ASN A 21 -13.60 7.81 10.19
N GLY A 22 -12.73 7.18 9.38
CA GLY A 22 -11.34 7.60 9.20
C GLY A 22 -11.19 8.90 8.41
N THR A 23 -9.95 9.37 8.26
CA THR A 23 -9.63 10.65 7.60
C THR A 23 -9.28 10.51 6.13
N LYS A 24 -9.12 9.29 5.59
CA LYS A 24 -8.91 9.08 4.15
C LYS A 24 -10.21 9.30 3.40
N LYS A 25 -10.11 9.91 2.21
CA LYS A 25 -11.25 10.05 1.32
C LYS A 25 -11.64 8.67 0.77
N VAL A 26 -12.85 8.23 1.06
CA VAL A 26 -13.43 6.97 0.58
C VAL A 26 -14.86 7.24 0.08
N GLU A 27 -15.39 6.33 -0.72
CA GLU A 27 -16.77 6.39 -1.18
C GLU A 27 -17.76 6.15 -0.04
N ASP A 28 -19.03 6.49 -0.24
CA ASP A 28 -20.10 6.33 0.75
C ASP A 28 -20.33 4.86 1.11
N CYS A 29 -20.23 3.98 0.13
CA CYS A 29 -20.39 2.54 0.30
C CYS A 29 -19.34 1.77 -0.53
N SER A 30 -18.69 0.79 0.08
CA SER A 30 -17.75 -0.11 -0.61
C SER A 30 -17.95 -1.55 -0.14
N GLU A 31 -17.84 -2.52 -1.06
CA GLU A 31 -17.85 -3.94 -0.74
C GLU A 31 -16.43 -4.51 -0.80
N PHE A 32 -16.05 -5.24 0.23
CA PHE A 32 -14.79 -5.98 0.28
C PHE A 32 -15.06 -7.47 0.31
N ARG A 33 -14.21 -8.25 -0.34
CA ARG A 33 -14.26 -9.70 -0.39
C ARG A 33 -12.94 -10.29 0.10
N LEU A 34 -13.02 -11.32 0.92
CA LEU A 34 -11.83 -12.01 1.43
C LEU A 34 -11.01 -12.61 0.30
N SER A 35 -11.68 -13.14 -0.74
CA SER A 35 -11.01 -13.70 -1.92
C SER A 35 -10.11 -12.70 -2.66
N SER A 36 -10.38 -11.39 -2.54
CA SER A 36 -9.55 -10.34 -3.13
C SER A 36 -8.15 -10.22 -2.48
N ALA A 37 -7.96 -10.82 -1.31
CA ALA A 37 -6.70 -10.82 -0.56
C ALA A 37 -5.92 -12.13 -0.68
N TYR A 38 -6.42 -13.11 -1.44
CA TYR A 38 -5.72 -14.37 -1.64
C TYR A 38 -4.53 -14.19 -2.59
N GLU A 39 -3.39 -14.77 -2.24
CA GLU A 39 -2.19 -14.78 -3.09
C GLU A 39 -2.45 -15.45 -4.43
N ASN A 40 -3.25 -16.52 -4.42
CA ASN A 40 -3.66 -17.24 -5.62
C ASN A 40 -5.16 -16.96 -5.88
N PRO A 41 -5.51 -16.11 -6.86
CA PRO A 41 -6.90 -15.83 -7.20
C PRO A 41 -7.65 -17.09 -7.59
N THR A 42 -8.89 -17.25 -7.08
CA THR A 42 -9.80 -18.33 -7.42
C THR A 42 -11.21 -17.78 -7.62
N GLU A 43 -11.93 -18.31 -8.60
CA GLU A 43 -13.32 -17.94 -8.86
C GLU A 43 -14.30 -18.60 -7.87
N ASP A 44 -13.92 -19.75 -7.30
CA ASP A 44 -14.73 -20.54 -6.36
C ASP A 44 -13.92 -20.84 -5.10
N PRO A 45 -13.81 -19.88 -4.16
CA PRO A 45 -13.10 -20.08 -2.91
C PRO A 45 -13.92 -20.92 -1.93
N ASP A 46 -13.29 -21.88 -1.25
CA ASP A 46 -13.92 -22.64 -0.16
C ASP A 46 -14.39 -21.77 1.00
N LEU A 47 -13.77 -20.60 1.18
CA LEU A 47 -14.17 -19.61 2.18
C LEU A 47 -14.29 -18.23 1.53
N GLU A 48 -15.47 -17.63 1.64
CA GLU A 48 -15.71 -16.25 1.21
C GLU A 48 -16.37 -15.44 2.34
N LEU A 49 -15.82 -14.25 2.59
CA LEU A 49 -16.41 -13.25 3.48
C LEU A 49 -16.65 -11.96 2.68
N ARG A 50 -17.90 -11.48 2.70
CA ARG A 50 -18.26 -10.17 2.15
C ARG A 50 -18.51 -9.18 3.26
N VAL A 51 -17.87 -8.03 3.17
CA VAL A 51 -17.98 -6.94 4.15
C VAL A 51 -18.45 -5.69 3.42
N THR A 52 -19.52 -5.08 3.91
CA THR A 52 -19.96 -3.77 3.44
C THR A 52 -19.36 -2.71 4.36
N MET A 53 -18.57 -1.80 3.78
CA MET A 53 -18.07 -0.61 4.49
C MET A 53 -18.98 0.57 4.17
N LEU A 54 -19.42 1.28 5.19
CA LEU A 54 -20.24 2.50 5.10
C LEU A 54 -19.44 3.68 5.67
N ASN A 55 -19.25 4.72 4.87
CA ASN A 55 -18.62 5.95 5.30
C ASN A 55 -19.60 6.73 6.18
N VAL A 56 -19.31 6.82 7.46
CA VAL A 56 -20.16 7.52 8.45
C VAL A 56 -19.59 8.88 8.87
N ASN A 57 -18.68 9.45 8.10
CA ASN A 57 -18.25 10.83 8.33
C ASN A 57 -19.40 11.81 8.04
N ASP A 58 -19.35 12.97 8.68
CA ASP A 58 -20.32 14.02 8.46
C ASP A 58 -20.39 14.44 6.98
N GLY A 59 -21.62 14.58 6.45
CA GLY A 59 -21.87 14.85 5.03
C GLY A 59 -21.90 13.62 4.11
N HIS A 60 -21.66 12.41 4.63
CA HIS A 60 -21.72 11.16 3.89
C HIS A 60 -22.97 10.34 4.24
N ASN A 61 -23.37 9.41 3.33
CA ASN A 61 -24.52 8.50 3.52
C ASN A 61 -25.77 9.18 4.08
N ASN A 62 -26.19 10.29 3.49
CA ASN A 62 -27.27 11.14 4.00
C ASN A 62 -28.56 10.37 4.29
N GLU A 63 -28.94 9.43 3.43
CA GLU A 63 -30.13 8.59 3.62
C GLU A 63 -30.03 7.76 4.91
N LEU A 64 -28.87 7.13 5.17
CA LEU A 64 -28.61 6.40 6.40
C LEU A 64 -28.65 7.32 7.62
N MET A 65 -28.07 8.51 7.50
CA MET A 65 -28.02 9.51 8.57
C MET A 65 -29.41 10.07 8.91
N GLU A 66 -30.30 10.21 7.94
CA GLU A 66 -31.69 10.61 8.17
C GLU A 66 -32.49 9.56 8.94
N HIS A 67 -32.20 8.28 8.71
CA HIS A 67 -32.87 7.17 9.38
C HIS A 67 -32.23 6.76 10.73
N CYS A 68 -31.01 7.22 11.01
CA CYS A 68 -30.28 6.90 12.23
C CYS A 68 -29.74 8.17 12.91
N ARG A 69 -30.59 8.82 13.70
CA ARG A 69 -30.25 10.07 14.40
C ARG A 69 -28.95 9.92 15.24
N THR A 70 -28.81 8.86 15.99
CA THR A 70 -27.64 8.63 16.85
C THR A 70 -26.34 8.57 16.04
N LEU A 71 -26.38 7.92 14.86
CA LEU A 71 -25.22 7.84 13.98
C LEU A 71 -24.86 9.22 13.37
N LYS A 72 -25.85 9.98 12.97
CA LYS A 72 -25.69 11.35 12.50
C LYS A 72 -25.06 12.24 13.57
N GLU A 73 -25.59 12.20 14.78
CA GLU A 73 -25.07 12.97 15.91
C GLU A 73 -23.65 12.56 16.28
N TYR A 74 -23.32 11.26 16.20
CA TYR A 74 -21.95 10.76 16.37
C TYR A 74 -21.01 11.32 15.30
N ALA A 75 -21.41 11.31 14.02
CA ALA A 75 -20.62 11.87 12.93
C ALA A 75 -20.33 13.38 13.16
N GLN A 76 -21.33 14.13 13.60
CA GLN A 76 -21.19 15.56 13.92
C GLN A 76 -20.23 15.79 15.09
N TYR A 77 -20.33 14.98 16.13
CA TYR A 77 -19.39 15.04 17.27
C TYR A 77 -17.95 14.79 16.82
N VAL A 78 -17.69 13.72 16.08
CA VAL A 78 -16.35 13.39 15.58
C VAL A 78 -15.80 14.49 14.67
N ALA A 79 -16.62 15.02 13.76
CA ALA A 79 -16.23 16.12 12.88
C ALA A 79 -15.84 17.37 13.68
N ARG A 80 -16.53 17.66 14.77
CA ARG A 80 -16.26 18.80 15.64
C ARG A 80 -14.96 18.63 16.42
N VAL A 81 -14.70 17.44 16.98
CA VAL A 81 -13.41 17.13 17.63
C VAL A 81 -12.27 17.33 16.65
N ARG A 82 -12.39 16.80 15.42
CA ARG A 82 -11.36 16.96 14.38
C ARG A 82 -11.13 18.42 13.99
N LYS A 83 -12.20 19.20 13.90
CA LYS A 83 -12.10 20.62 13.59
C LYS A 83 -11.27 21.36 14.62
N TYR A 84 -11.55 21.16 15.90
CA TYR A 84 -10.83 21.84 16.99
C TYR A 84 -9.42 21.31 17.16
N ALA A 85 -9.21 20.02 17.04
CA ALA A 85 -7.87 19.42 17.08
C ALA A 85 -6.95 19.89 15.92
N ALA A 86 -7.51 20.41 14.84
CA ALA A 86 -6.75 21.01 13.74
C ALA A 86 -6.43 22.50 13.96
N GLU A 87 -6.97 23.15 14.99
CA GLU A 87 -6.67 24.54 15.30
C GLU A 87 -5.25 24.71 15.84
N PRO A 88 -4.43 25.63 15.28
CA PRO A 88 -3.06 25.82 15.73
C PRO A 88 -2.98 26.20 17.20
N GLY A 89 -2.21 25.47 17.99
CA GLY A 89 -1.95 25.75 19.41
C GLY A 89 -3.02 25.22 20.38
N MET A 90 -4.10 24.61 19.91
CA MET A 90 -5.08 23.95 20.76
C MET A 90 -4.61 22.58 21.21
N ALA A 91 -4.61 22.31 22.51
CA ALA A 91 -4.32 20.98 23.03
C ALA A 91 -5.46 20.02 22.69
N LEU A 92 -5.15 18.73 22.43
CA LEU A 92 -6.16 17.74 22.06
C LEU A 92 -7.24 17.60 23.16
N GLU A 93 -6.84 17.62 24.41
CA GLU A 93 -7.75 17.56 25.56
C GLU A 93 -8.76 18.71 25.54
N GLU A 94 -8.28 19.95 25.33
CA GLU A 94 -9.11 21.13 25.19
C GLU A 94 -10.05 21.06 23.98
N ALA A 95 -9.55 20.56 22.85
CA ALA A 95 -10.36 20.37 21.64
C ALA A 95 -11.53 19.40 21.86
N VAL A 96 -11.26 18.28 22.56
CA VAL A 96 -12.29 17.27 22.88
C VAL A 96 -13.30 17.83 23.89
N GLU A 97 -12.83 18.47 24.97
CA GLU A 97 -13.71 19.08 25.98
C GLU A 97 -14.64 20.12 25.36
N ARG A 98 -14.10 21.01 24.54
CA ARG A 98 -14.87 22.03 23.84
C ARG A 98 -15.91 21.41 22.90
N ALA A 99 -15.53 20.37 22.13
CA ALA A 99 -16.46 19.67 21.24
C ALA A 99 -17.62 19.03 22.02
N VAL A 100 -17.33 18.38 23.16
CA VAL A 100 -18.34 17.76 24.04
C VAL A 100 -19.30 18.81 24.58
N GLU A 101 -18.77 19.93 25.08
CA GLU A 101 -19.61 21.00 25.65
C GLU A 101 -20.53 21.65 24.62
N GLU A 102 -20.02 21.90 23.42
CA GLU A 102 -20.83 22.47 22.34
C GLU A 102 -21.87 21.47 21.84
N CYS A 103 -21.53 20.19 21.69
CA CYS A 103 -22.49 19.16 21.33
C CYS A 103 -23.64 19.05 22.35
N ILE A 104 -23.34 19.09 23.64
CA ILE A 104 -24.37 19.09 24.70
C ILE A 104 -25.28 20.32 24.57
N LYS A 105 -24.71 21.51 24.38
CA LYS A 105 -25.49 22.76 24.22
C LYS A 105 -26.41 22.73 23.00
N GLU A 106 -26.02 22.05 21.95
CA GLU A 106 -26.80 21.96 20.70
C GLU A 106 -27.73 20.74 20.66
N GLY A 107 -27.79 19.93 21.73
CA GLY A 107 -28.62 18.72 21.79
C GLY A 107 -28.11 17.56 20.96
N ILE A 108 -26.81 17.56 20.58
CA ILE A 108 -26.15 16.52 19.84
C ILE A 108 -25.62 15.49 20.84
N LEU A 109 -26.14 14.26 20.81
CA LEU A 109 -25.81 13.21 21.78
C LEU A 109 -25.95 13.68 23.25
N GLU A 110 -26.81 14.66 23.54
CA GLU A 110 -26.88 15.40 24.81
C GLU A 110 -26.95 14.46 26.03
N GLU A 111 -27.91 13.54 26.02
CA GLU A 111 -28.11 12.61 27.15
C GLU A 111 -26.89 11.73 27.37
N PHE A 112 -26.33 11.20 26.29
CA PHE A 112 -25.16 10.33 26.32
C PHE A 112 -23.90 11.07 26.81
N LEU A 113 -23.61 12.23 26.21
CA LEU A 113 -22.43 13.03 26.55
C LEU A 113 -22.52 13.60 27.96
N THR A 114 -23.71 14.02 28.42
CA THR A 114 -23.89 14.51 29.78
C THR A 114 -23.63 13.40 30.82
N LYS A 115 -24.15 12.20 30.55
CA LYS A 115 -24.00 11.06 31.47
C LYS A 115 -22.56 10.50 31.50
N ASN A 116 -21.87 10.51 30.39
CA ASN A 116 -20.58 9.82 30.21
C ASN A 116 -19.43 10.79 29.90
N LYS A 117 -19.56 12.10 30.22
CA LYS A 117 -18.63 13.15 29.80
C LYS A 117 -17.15 12.78 30.01
N ALA A 118 -16.77 12.39 31.21
CA ALA A 118 -15.38 12.09 31.56
C ALA A 118 -14.83 10.88 30.80
N GLU A 119 -15.66 9.85 30.60
CA GLU A 119 -15.25 8.63 29.88
C GLU A 119 -15.10 8.89 28.38
N VAL A 120 -16.04 9.66 27.79
CA VAL A 120 -15.98 10.05 26.38
C VAL A 120 -14.74 10.90 26.10
N ILE A 121 -14.41 11.88 26.95
CA ILE A 121 -13.21 12.71 26.79
C ILE A 121 -11.98 11.81 26.81
N LYS A 122 -11.84 10.95 27.82
CA LYS A 122 -10.70 10.03 27.94
C LYS A 122 -10.56 9.10 26.75
N MET A 123 -11.65 8.51 26.27
CA MET A 123 -11.64 7.58 25.13
C MET A 123 -11.31 8.31 23.82
N SER A 124 -11.88 9.50 23.61
CA SER A 124 -11.61 10.28 22.39
C SER A 124 -10.15 10.74 22.32
N ILE A 125 -9.55 11.14 23.43
CA ILE A 125 -8.11 11.47 23.49
C ILE A 125 -7.27 10.24 23.13
N TYR A 126 -7.57 9.09 23.73
CA TYR A 126 -6.84 7.85 23.46
C TYR A 126 -6.93 7.39 22.00
N GLU A 127 -8.12 7.45 21.39
CA GLU A 127 -8.33 7.09 19.99
C GLU A 127 -7.58 8.04 19.05
N TYR A 128 -7.57 9.33 19.35
CA TYR A 128 -6.89 10.33 18.53
C TYR A 128 -5.37 10.21 18.59
N ASP A 129 -4.81 10.01 19.79
CA ASP A 129 -3.39 9.75 19.98
C ASP A 129 -2.93 8.48 19.26
N LYS A 130 -3.72 7.41 19.35
CA LYS A 130 -3.46 6.17 18.62
C LYS A 130 -3.46 6.38 17.12
N GLU A 131 -4.44 7.09 16.58
CA GLU A 131 -4.51 7.38 15.14
C GLU A 131 -3.30 8.23 14.67
N PHE A 132 -2.87 9.18 15.48
CA PHE A 132 -1.71 10.02 15.19
C PHE A 132 -0.41 9.21 15.18
N GLU A 133 -0.16 8.38 16.19
CA GLU A 133 1.02 7.52 16.27
C GLU A 133 1.05 6.47 15.17
N GLU A 134 -0.08 5.87 14.81
CA GLU A 134 -0.17 4.95 13.67
C GLU A 134 0.16 5.63 12.34
N LYS A 135 -0.31 6.85 12.12
CA LYS A 135 0.03 7.62 10.90
C LYS A 135 1.52 7.93 10.82
N LYS A 136 2.11 8.32 11.94
CA LYS A 136 3.54 8.61 12.05
C LYS A 136 4.39 7.37 11.78
N LEU A 137 4.00 6.22 12.37
CA LEU A 137 4.67 4.94 12.15
C LEU A 137 4.61 4.52 10.67
N ARG A 138 3.42 4.53 10.06
CA ARG A 138 3.25 4.18 8.63
C ARG A 138 4.06 5.08 7.70
N LYS A 139 4.16 6.37 8.03
CA LYS A 139 4.98 7.29 7.25
C LYS A 139 6.46 6.94 7.37
N ALA A 140 6.95 6.64 8.57
CA ALA A 140 8.33 6.23 8.80
C ALA A 140 8.66 4.90 8.09
N GLU A 141 7.79 3.91 8.16
CA GLU A 141 7.92 2.63 7.44
C GLU A 141 7.95 2.81 5.92
N TYR A 142 7.08 3.67 5.39
CA TYR A 142 7.07 3.98 3.96
C TYR A 142 8.38 4.65 3.51
N GLU A 143 8.88 5.63 4.28
CA GLU A 143 10.14 6.32 3.98
C GLU A 143 11.34 5.38 4.06
N ALA A 144 11.37 4.48 5.06
CA ALA A 144 12.39 3.44 5.18
C ALA A 144 12.37 2.48 3.98
N GLY A 145 11.21 1.90 3.65
CA GLY A 145 11.07 1.00 2.50
C GLY A 145 11.42 1.67 1.16
N ARG A 146 11.12 2.97 1.00
CA ARG A 146 11.53 3.74 -0.18
C ARG A 146 13.05 3.90 -0.26
N GLN A 147 13.72 4.16 0.87
CA GLN A 147 15.18 4.27 0.91
C GLN A 147 15.86 2.94 0.60
N ASP A 148 15.38 1.85 1.20
CA ASP A 148 15.89 0.50 0.94
C ASP A 148 15.73 0.12 -0.54
N GLY A 149 14.57 0.42 -1.14
CA GLY A 149 14.33 0.18 -2.56
C GLY A 149 15.28 0.97 -3.48
N ILE A 150 15.59 2.21 -3.15
CA ILE A 150 16.56 3.04 -3.90
C ILE A 150 17.97 2.43 -3.78
N GLU A 151 18.39 2.02 -2.58
CA GLU A 151 19.73 1.46 -2.37
C GLU A 151 19.89 0.12 -3.08
N ILE A 152 18.90 -0.78 -3.00
CA ILE A 152 18.89 -2.06 -3.74
C ILE A 152 18.97 -1.79 -5.25
N GLY A 153 18.10 -0.94 -5.78
CA GLY A 153 18.12 -0.61 -7.21
C GLY A 153 19.44 0.03 -7.68
N ARG A 154 20.10 0.82 -6.81
CA ARG A 154 21.42 1.38 -7.10
C ARG A 154 22.50 0.29 -7.16
N GLN A 155 22.50 -0.65 -6.21
CA GLN A 155 23.45 -1.74 -6.17
C GLN A 155 23.28 -2.68 -7.38
N ASP A 156 22.05 -3.08 -7.67
CA ASP A 156 21.72 -3.89 -8.85
C ASP A 156 22.14 -3.22 -10.15
N GLY A 157 21.85 -1.92 -10.29
CA GLY A 157 22.25 -1.12 -11.46
C GLY A 157 23.76 -1.07 -11.65
N ILE A 158 24.53 -0.90 -10.57
CA ILE A 158 26.00 -0.92 -10.61
C ILE A 158 26.51 -2.31 -11.05
N GLU A 159 25.98 -3.38 -10.48
CA GLU A 159 26.43 -4.73 -10.80
C GLU A 159 26.10 -5.12 -12.24
N ILE A 160 24.87 -4.83 -12.71
CA ILE A 160 24.47 -5.03 -14.12
C ILE A 160 25.35 -4.21 -15.06
N GLY A 161 25.59 -2.94 -14.74
CA GLY A 161 26.47 -2.06 -15.53
C GLY A 161 27.91 -2.56 -15.58
N ARG A 162 28.44 -3.06 -14.46
CA ARG A 162 29.78 -3.66 -14.38
C ARG A 162 29.91 -4.89 -15.28
N GLN A 163 28.96 -5.82 -15.20
CA GLN A 163 28.94 -7.04 -16.00
C GLN A 163 28.82 -6.73 -17.50
N ALA A 164 27.92 -5.82 -17.86
CA ALA A 164 27.77 -5.38 -19.24
C ALA A 164 29.07 -4.71 -19.77
N GLY A 165 29.71 -3.87 -18.95
CA GLY A 165 30.95 -3.22 -19.28
C GLY A 165 32.12 -4.19 -19.48
N ILE A 166 32.24 -5.21 -18.66
CA ILE A 166 33.24 -6.28 -18.82
C ILE A 166 33.02 -7.00 -20.15
N LYS A 167 31.78 -7.44 -20.43
CA LYS A 167 31.46 -8.14 -21.67
C LYS A 167 31.79 -7.30 -22.93
N VAL A 168 31.40 -6.03 -22.95
CA VAL A 168 31.74 -5.12 -24.04
C VAL A 168 33.25 -4.93 -24.15
N GLY A 169 33.96 -4.85 -23.02
CA GLY A 169 35.42 -4.77 -23.00
C GLY A 169 36.11 -6.00 -23.62
N GLU A 170 35.70 -7.21 -23.25
CA GLU A 170 36.19 -8.46 -23.80
C GLU A 170 35.90 -8.55 -25.31
N GLU A 171 34.70 -8.27 -25.75
CA GLU A 171 34.34 -8.23 -27.16
C GLU A 171 35.20 -7.24 -27.95
N ASN A 172 35.47 -6.06 -27.41
CA ASN A 172 36.31 -5.05 -28.07
C ASN A 172 37.79 -5.47 -28.18
N VAL A 173 38.30 -6.17 -27.15
CA VAL A 173 39.65 -6.74 -27.18
C VAL A 173 39.75 -7.83 -28.24
N LEU A 174 38.76 -8.74 -28.27
CA LEU A 174 38.69 -9.84 -29.23
C LEU A 174 38.58 -9.27 -30.69
N LYS A 175 37.73 -8.29 -30.92
CA LYS A 175 37.63 -7.58 -32.22
C LYS A 175 38.98 -7.04 -32.67
N ARG A 176 39.74 -6.35 -31.81
CA ARG A 176 41.06 -5.84 -32.14
C ARG A 176 42.07 -6.94 -32.48
N PHE A 177 42.01 -8.08 -31.80
CA PHE A 177 42.87 -9.22 -32.11
C PHE A 177 42.52 -9.86 -33.45
N ILE A 178 41.24 -9.99 -33.79
CA ILE A 178 40.76 -10.50 -35.07
C ILE A 178 41.22 -9.55 -36.21
N GLU A 179 40.98 -8.25 -36.09
CA GLU A 179 41.43 -7.28 -37.09
C GLU A 179 42.90 -7.30 -37.35
N LYS A 180 43.72 -7.43 -36.30
CA LYS A 180 45.18 -7.50 -36.44
C LYS A 180 45.63 -8.73 -37.22
N ARG A 181 44.96 -9.89 -37.07
CA ARG A 181 45.26 -11.12 -37.76
C ARG A 181 44.77 -11.11 -39.21
N LEU A 182 43.61 -10.57 -39.46
CA LEU A 182 43.11 -10.35 -40.83
C LEU A 182 44.04 -9.46 -41.65
N ARG A 183 44.61 -8.40 -41.06
CA ARG A 183 45.63 -7.56 -41.73
C ARG A 183 46.92 -8.27 -42.04
N LYS A 184 47.22 -9.41 -41.35
CA LYS A 184 48.37 -10.27 -41.65
C LYS A 184 48.04 -11.33 -42.68
N GLY A 185 46.82 -11.39 -43.22
CA GLY A 185 46.39 -12.32 -44.25
C GLY A 185 45.97 -13.71 -43.72
N MET A 186 45.72 -13.87 -42.43
CA MET A 186 45.21 -15.11 -41.85
C MET A 186 43.74 -15.36 -42.24
N THR A 187 43.36 -16.61 -42.45
CA THR A 187 41.98 -17.01 -42.72
C THR A 187 41.15 -17.02 -41.43
N LEU A 188 39.83 -17.07 -41.58
CA LEU A 188 38.96 -17.11 -40.40
C LEU A 188 39.16 -18.38 -39.56
N GLU A 189 39.42 -19.50 -40.20
CA GLU A 189 39.72 -20.79 -39.56
C GLU A 189 41.02 -20.71 -38.76
N GLU A 190 42.10 -20.14 -39.35
CA GLU A 190 43.37 -19.94 -38.65
C GLU A 190 43.25 -18.97 -37.47
N ILE A 191 42.38 -17.95 -37.57
CA ILE A 191 42.13 -16.99 -36.50
C ILE A 191 41.32 -17.66 -35.36
N ALA A 192 40.36 -18.52 -35.71
CA ALA A 192 39.56 -19.26 -34.73
C ALA A 192 40.44 -20.20 -33.90
N GLU A 193 41.34 -20.94 -34.58
CA GLU A 193 42.29 -21.84 -33.93
C GLU A 193 43.32 -21.08 -33.05
N ASP A 194 43.85 -19.94 -33.52
CA ASP A 194 44.85 -19.16 -32.79
C ASP A 194 44.28 -18.40 -31.58
N LEU A 195 42.99 -18.11 -31.58
CA LEU A 195 42.30 -17.44 -30.47
C LEU A 195 41.55 -18.41 -29.53
N ASP A 196 41.51 -19.68 -29.89
CA ASP A 196 40.73 -20.74 -29.20
C ASP A 196 39.24 -20.33 -29.07
N GLU A 197 38.68 -19.78 -30.16
CA GLU A 197 37.32 -19.28 -30.26
C GLU A 197 36.54 -19.93 -31.39
N ASP A 198 35.22 -20.02 -31.25
CA ASP A 198 34.34 -20.56 -32.29
C ASP A 198 34.32 -19.62 -33.53
N ILE A 199 34.49 -20.23 -34.72
CA ILE A 199 34.46 -19.49 -35.99
C ILE A 199 33.15 -18.69 -36.17
N VAL A 200 32.01 -19.15 -35.61
CA VAL A 200 30.72 -18.46 -35.65
C VAL A 200 30.80 -17.15 -34.84
N VAL A 201 31.48 -17.17 -33.70
CA VAL A 201 31.71 -15.99 -32.85
C VAL A 201 32.53 -14.94 -33.61
N ILE A 202 33.60 -15.40 -34.26
CA ILE A 202 34.48 -14.52 -35.08
C ILE A 202 33.73 -13.89 -36.23
N GLN A 203 32.97 -14.69 -36.99
CA GLN A 203 32.15 -14.19 -38.10
C GLN A 203 31.12 -13.16 -37.63
N LYS A 204 30.46 -13.39 -36.51
CA LYS A 204 29.50 -12.42 -35.93
C LYS A 204 30.17 -11.12 -35.57
N LEU A 205 31.32 -11.14 -34.89
CA LEU A 205 32.05 -9.93 -34.48
C LEU A 205 32.58 -9.10 -35.66
N ILE A 206 32.85 -9.74 -36.80
CA ILE A 206 33.24 -9.06 -38.02
C ILE A 206 32.02 -8.40 -38.71
N ASN A 207 30.87 -9.10 -38.77
CA ASN A 207 29.66 -8.59 -39.40
C ASN A 207 29.06 -7.41 -38.65
N ASP A 208 29.06 -7.45 -37.32
CA ASP A 208 28.62 -6.35 -36.47
C ASP A 208 29.46 -5.06 -36.64
N ASN A 209 30.68 -5.16 -37.20
CA ASN A 209 31.50 -4.02 -37.55
C ASN A 209 31.17 -3.44 -38.96
N SER A 210 30.55 -4.22 -39.84
CA SER A 210 30.25 -3.81 -41.23
C SER A 210 28.96 -2.99 -41.35
N GLU A 211 28.08 -3.03 -40.33
CA GLU A 211 26.85 -2.23 -40.27
C GLU A 211 27.04 -0.87 -39.56
N ALA A 212 28.25 -0.59 -39.05
CA ALA A 212 28.54 0.65 -38.30
C ALA A 212 29.32 1.70 -39.14
N ILE A 213 29.45 1.52 -40.47
CA ILE A 213 29.97 2.48 -41.45
C ILE A 213 28.87 2.85 -42.43
#